data_a75bb74a8179cabc144291f172fa195d
#
_entry.id   a75bb74a8179cabc144291f172fa195d
#
_cell.length_a   1.000
_cell.length_b   1.000
_cell.length_c   1.000
_cell.angle_alpha   90.00
_cell.angle_beta   90.00
_cell.angle_gamma   90.00
#
_symmetry.space_group_name_H-M   'P 1'
#
loop_
_entity.id
_entity.type
_entity.pdbx_description
1 polymer ?
#
loop_
_entity_poly.entity_id
_entity_poly.type
_entity_poly.pdbx_seq_one_letter_code
_entity_poly.pdbx_strand_id
1 'polypeptide(L)'
;MKRAFPVGVLFAAAIAYPVPGQQGLPSASLKPNPTAATSKPVSPEAEEVLAFERAMEAAVVRGDVAYVDKVSSPDLTFTHSDAWTTGGKPLLVDDRKTFLQRVQNKQYNARDLDSVKVEMHGDVAITYGRYVAQNRMAKPEQSWFSVWFERVYEKRDGHWLYVSHRTVHGPAYGPDRQSVSDK
;
A
#
# COMPACT_ATOMS: atom_id res chain seq x y z
N MET A 1 63.13 22.30 6.67
CA MET A 1 63.25 20.90 7.14
C MET A 1 61.98 20.16 6.83
N LYS A 2 61.95 19.36 5.76
CA LYS A 2 60.79 18.56 5.33
C LYS A 2 60.99 17.13 5.85
N ARG A 3 60.06 16.65 6.72
CA ARG A 3 60.06 15.27 7.19
C ARG A 3 59.13 14.45 6.29
N ALA A 4 59.68 13.48 5.60
CA ALA A 4 58.94 12.48 4.84
C ALA A 4 58.51 11.35 5.79
N PHE A 5 57.21 10.93 5.67
CA PHE A 5 56.68 9.75 6.32
C PHE A 5 56.68 8.59 5.32
N PRO A 6 57.05 7.39 5.71
CA PRO A 6 57.01 6.21 4.81
C PRO A 6 55.56 5.70 4.70
N VAL A 7 55.19 5.42 3.46
CA VAL A 7 53.90 4.73 3.10
C VAL A 7 54.11 3.22 3.38
N GLY A 8 53.43 2.71 4.38
CA GLY A 8 53.33 1.31 4.65
C GLY A 8 52.32 0.66 3.76
N VAL A 9 52.74 -0.27 2.89
CA VAL A 9 51.88 -1.11 2.06
C VAL A 9 51.37 -2.26 2.92
N LEU A 10 50.09 -2.27 3.29
CA LEU A 10 49.46 -3.44 3.91
C LEU A 10 49.05 -4.44 2.82
N PHE A 11 49.68 -5.58 2.80
CA PHE A 11 49.22 -6.75 2.06
C PHE A 11 48.02 -7.36 2.79
N ALA A 12 46.81 -7.25 2.22
CA ALA A 12 45.66 -8.04 2.67
C ALA A 12 45.75 -9.45 2.10
N ALA A 13 46.04 -10.43 2.97
CA ALA A 13 45.95 -11.84 2.62
C ALA A 13 44.46 -12.21 2.48
N ALA A 14 44.03 -12.54 1.27
CA ALA A 14 42.71 -13.12 1.03
C ALA A 14 42.67 -14.57 1.52
N ILE A 15 41.97 -14.82 2.62
CA ILE A 15 41.67 -16.17 3.08
C ILE A 15 40.50 -16.69 2.26
N ALA A 16 40.78 -17.61 1.32
CA ALA A 16 39.75 -18.33 0.59
C ALA A 16 39.13 -19.41 1.50
N TYR A 17 37.88 -19.24 1.89
CA TYR A 17 37.11 -20.28 2.54
C TYR A 17 36.59 -21.26 1.46
N PRO A 18 36.75 -22.60 1.65
CA PRO A 18 36.13 -23.56 0.75
C PRO A 18 34.59 -23.49 0.91
N VAL A 19 33.89 -23.24 -0.19
CA VAL A 19 32.43 -23.36 -0.26
C VAL A 19 32.10 -24.85 -0.22
N PRO A 20 31.33 -25.36 0.78
CA PRO A 20 30.86 -26.73 0.76
C PRO A 20 29.94 -26.93 -0.44
N GLY A 21 30.16 -28.05 -1.17
CA GLY A 21 29.48 -28.37 -2.40
C GLY A 21 27.98 -28.24 -2.30
N GLN A 22 27.38 -27.51 -3.23
CA GLN A 22 25.94 -27.50 -3.47
C GLN A 22 25.50 -28.91 -3.88
N GLN A 23 25.01 -29.68 -2.91
CA GLN A 23 24.21 -30.85 -3.23
C GLN A 23 22.91 -30.32 -3.85
N GLY A 24 22.68 -30.68 -5.11
CA GLY A 24 21.49 -30.29 -5.84
C GLY A 24 20.24 -30.69 -5.06
N LEU A 25 19.43 -29.71 -4.70
CA LEU A 25 18.11 -29.97 -4.14
C LEU A 25 17.30 -30.76 -5.19
N PRO A 26 16.61 -31.84 -4.80
CA PRO A 26 15.76 -32.58 -5.72
C PRO A 26 14.73 -31.63 -6.30
N SER A 27 14.61 -31.59 -7.62
CA SER A 27 13.57 -30.88 -8.33
C SER A 27 12.22 -31.41 -7.84
N ALA A 28 11.65 -30.73 -6.86
CA ALA A 28 10.27 -30.99 -6.46
C ALA A 28 9.39 -30.62 -7.64
N SER A 29 8.90 -31.64 -8.36
CA SER A 29 7.84 -31.50 -9.34
C SER A 29 6.66 -30.82 -8.63
N LEU A 30 6.46 -29.53 -8.88
CA LEU A 30 5.27 -28.82 -8.44
C LEU A 30 4.09 -29.49 -9.15
N LYS A 31 3.44 -30.40 -8.44
CA LYS A 31 2.11 -30.87 -8.88
C LYS A 31 1.24 -29.62 -9.04
N PRO A 32 0.53 -29.44 -10.16
CA PRO A 32 -0.39 -28.36 -10.31
C PRO A 32 -1.37 -28.43 -9.13
N ASN A 33 -1.47 -27.32 -8.39
CA ASN A 33 -2.40 -27.19 -7.28
C ASN A 33 -3.82 -27.34 -7.84
N PRO A 34 -4.54 -28.46 -7.59
CA PRO A 34 -5.90 -28.60 -8.06
C PRO A 34 -6.75 -27.81 -7.07
N THR A 35 -7.09 -26.62 -7.41
CA THR A 35 -8.38 -26.04 -7.03
C THR A 35 -8.33 -24.57 -7.44
N ALA A 36 -8.87 -24.25 -8.60
CA ALA A 36 -9.59 -23.01 -8.73
C ALA A 36 -10.62 -23.02 -7.59
N ALA A 37 -10.31 -22.36 -6.49
CA ALA A 37 -11.26 -22.16 -5.41
C ALA A 37 -12.45 -21.45 -6.07
N THR A 38 -13.58 -22.14 -6.16
CA THR A 38 -14.85 -21.55 -6.54
C THR A 38 -15.04 -20.40 -5.56
N SER A 39 -14.84 -19.17 -6.05
CA SER A 39 -15.04 -17.98 -5.25
C SER A 39 -16.48 -18.02 -4.77
N LYS A 40 -16.67 -18.09 -3.44
CA LYS A 40 -18.01 -17.95 -2.86
C LYS A 40 -18.63 -16.68 -3.46
N PRO A 41 -19.92 -16.71 -3.82
CA PRO A 41 -20.62 -15.50 -4.23
C PRO A 41 -20.40 -14.41 -3.16
N VAL A 42 -20.05 -13.22 -3.59
CA VAL A 42 -19.92 -12.06 -2.70
C VAL A 42 -21.31 -11.79 -2.11
N SER A 43 -21.41 -11.58 -0.79
CA SER A 43 -22.71 -11.26 -0.18
C SER A 43 -23.19 -9.86 -0.61
N PRO A 44 -24.51 -9.57 -0.58
CA PRO A 44 -25.02 -8.24 -0.89
C PRO A 44 -24.38 -7.15 -0.02
N GLU A 45 -24.16 -7.42 1.26
CA GLU A 45 -23.50 -6.48 2.17
C GLU A 45 -22.04 -6.23 1.80
N ALA A 46 -21.33 -7.27 1.35
CA ALA A 46 -19.96 -7.14 0.89
C ALA A 46 -19.89 -6.33 -0.42
N GLU A 47 -20.88 -6.49 -1.32
CA GLU A 47 -20.99 -5.65 -2.51
C GLU A 47 -21.29 -4.19 -2.17
N GLU A 48 -22.12 -3.93 -1.16
CA GLU A 48 -22.38 -2.58 -0.62
C GLU A 48 -21.08 -1.92 -0.15
N VAL A 49 -20.26 -2.64 0.63
CA VAL A 49 -18.96 -2.15 1.11
C VAL A 49 -18.00 -1.87 -0.04
N LEU A 50 -17.92 -2.76 -1.04
CA LEU A 50 -17.07 -2.53 -2.21
C LEU A 50 -17.54 -1.35 -3.06
N ALA A 51 -18.85 -1.10 -3.13
CA ALA A 51 -19.39 0.09 -3.79
C ALA A 51 -19.05 1.37 -3.03
N PHE A 52 -19.17 1.33 -1.70
CA PHE A 52 -18.74 2.41 -0.81
C PHE A 52 -17.25 2.72 -0.97
N GLU A 53 -16.41 1.70 -0.99
CA GLU A 53 -14.96 1.80 -1.22
C GLU A 53 -14.65 2.58 -2.51
N ARG A 54 -15.28 2.20 -3.63
CA ARG A 54 -15.10 2.87 -4.92
C ARG A 54 -15.58 4.32 -4.90
N ALA A 55 -16.72 4.57 -4.27
CA ALA A 55 -17.28 5.92 -4.15
C ALA A 55 -16.36 6.85 -3.35
N MET A 56 -15.77 6.31 -2.28
CA MET A 56 -14.81 7.03 -1.44
C MET A 56 -13.53 7.37 -2.19
N GLU A 57 -12.93 6.41 -2.91
CA GLU A 57 -11.74 6.67 -3.73
C GLU A 57 -11.99 7.75 -4.78
N ALA A 58 -13.12 7.66 -5.48
CA ALA A 58 -13.51 8.68 -6.45
C ALA A 58 -13.69 10.06 -5.81
N ALA A 59 -14.26 10.13 -4.61
CA ALA A 59 -14.43 11.39 -3.86
C ALA A 59 -13.07 11.98 -3.45
N VAL A 60 -12.15 11.15 -2.96
CA VAL A 60 -10.78 11.57 -2.60
C VAL A 60 -10.06 12.19 -3.81
N VAL A 61 -10.12 11.56 -4.97
CA VAL A 61 -9.50 12.09 -6.21
C VAL A 61 -10.14 13.40 -6.66
N ARG A 62 -11.47 13.52 -6.58
CA ARG A 62 -12.17 14.78 -6.92
C ARG A 62 -11.92 15.90 -5.92
N GLY A 63 -11.45 15.57 -4.71
CA GLY A 63 -11.36 16.52 -3.59
C GLY A 63 -12.73 16.88 -3.00
N ASP A 64 -13.65 15.93 -3.01
CA ASP A 64 -15.00 16.06 -2.47
C ASP A 64 -14.98 15.90 -0.94
N VAL A 65 -14.52 16.97 -0.28
CA VAL A 65 -14.37 17.01 1.18
C VAL A 65 -15.71 16.73 1.88
N ALA A 66 -16.81 17.28 1.36
CA ALA A 66 -18.11 17.14 2.00
C ALA A 66 -18.57 15.68 2.04
N TYR A 67 -18.39 14.93 0.95
CA TYR A 67 -18.69 13.51 0.93
C TYR A 67 -17.77 12.73 1.88
N VAL A 68 -16.45 12.93 1.76
CA VAL A 68 -15.47 12.20 2.59
C VAL A 68 -15.67 12.49 4.06
N ASP A 69 -15.99 13.73 4.43
CA ASP A 69 -16.31 14.13 5.79
C ASP A 69 -17.52 13.39 6.35
N LYS A 70 -18.60 13.36 5.56
CA LYS A 70 -19.87 12.69 5.94
C LYS A 70 -19.68 11.20 6.21
N VAL A 71 -18.84 10.52 5.42
CA VAL A 71 -18.66 9.05 5.51
C VAL A 71 -17.48 8.64 6.37
N SER A 72 -16.71 9.57 6.92
CA SER A 72 -15.59 9.29 7.82
C SER A 72 -16.04 9.31 9.27
N SER A 73 -15.64 8.31 10.02
CA SER A 73 -15.86 8.29 11.47
C SER A 73 -15.16 9.46 12.17
N PRO A 74 -15.74 10.02 13.26
CA PRO A 74 -15.06 11.05 14.06
C PRO A 74 -13.68 10.65 14.56
N ASP A 75 -13.48 9.36 14.82
CA ASP A 75 -12.26 8.75 15.32
C ASP A 75 -11.40 8.08 14.23
N LEU A 76 -11.61 8.47 12.96
CA LEU A 76 -10.82 7.96 11.82
C LEU A 76 -9.32 8.12 12.07
N THR A 77 -8.57 7.04 11.79
CA THR A 77 -7.11 7.04 11.75
C THR A 77 -6.61 6.56 10.40
N PHE A 78 -5.64 7.28 9.84
CA PHE A 78 -4.95 6.90 8.61
C PHE A 78 -3.45 6.74 8.87
N THR A 79 -2.96 5.49 8.84
CA THR A 79 -1.57 5.16 9.15
C THR A 79 -0.78 4.99 7.85
N HIS A 80 0.27 5.79 7.72
CA HIS A 80 1.21 5.74 6.60
C HIS A 80 2.46 4.95 6.98
N SER A 81 2.89 4.06 6.10
CA SER A 81 4.07 3.22 6.32
C SER A 81 5.32 3.67 5.56
N ASP A 82 5.25 4.78 4.83
CA ASP A 82 6.32 5.26 3.94
C ASP A 82 7.66 5.39 4.65
N ALA A 83 7.63 5.90 5.89
CA ALA A 83 8.84 6.12 6.67
C ALA A 83 9.23 4.90 7.52
N TRP A 84 8.33 3.95 7.71
CA TRP A 84 8.57 2.78 8.54
C TRP A 84 9.46 1.75 7.83
N THR A 85 9.27 1.58 6.53
CA THR A 85 10.03 0.64 5.70
C THR A 85 11.49 1.07 5.48
N THR A 86 11.81 2.34 5.68
CA THR A 86 13.18 2.88 5.53
C THR A 86 13.96 2.95 6.84
N GLY A 87 13.40 2.44 7.92
CA GLY A 87 14.07 2.32 9.22
C GLY A 87 14.18 3.64 10.01
N GLY A 88 13.73 3.62 11.25
CA GLY A 88 14.04 4.64 12.24
C GLY A 88 13.06 5.80 12.37
N LYS A 89 12.02 5.90 11.54
CA LYS A 89 10.96 6.91 11.75
C LYS A 89 9.72 6.26 12.37
N PRO A 90 9.03 6.93 13.30
CA PRO A 90 7.75 6.46 13.80
C PRO A 90 6.71 6.44 12.67
N LEU A 91 5.67 5.61 12.82
CA LEU A 91 4.53 5.63 11.92
C LEU A 91 3.89 7.02 11.91
N LEU A 92 3.62 7.53 10.72
CA LEU A 92 2.82 8.73 10.55
C LEU A 92 1.35 8.32 10.61
N VAL A 93 0.61 8.89 11.55
CA VAL A 93 -0.82 8.67 11.71
C VAL A 93 -1.55 10.00 11.56
N ASP A 94 -2.38 10.09 10.52
CA ASP A 94 -3.29 11.22 10.34
C ASP A 94 -4.60 10.94 11.10
N ASP A 95 -5.11 11.96 11.76
CA ASP A 95 -6.48 12.01 12.23
C ASP A 95 -7.46 12.39 11.09
N ARG A 96 -8.76 12.34 11.36
CA ARG A 96 -9.80 12.73 10.41
C ARG A 96 -9.56 14.14 9.83
N LYS A 97 -9.20 15.11 10.66
CA LYS A 97 -8.96 16.48 10.22
C LYS A 97 -7.82 16.58 9.21
N THR A 98 -6.71 15.94 9.52
CA THR A 98 -5.52 15.92 8.66
C THR A 98 -5.82 15.19 7.34
N PHE A 99 -6.56 14.07 7.39
CA PHE A 99 -7.00 13.36 6.19
C PHE A 99 -7.87 14.23 5.29
N LEU A 100 -8.87 14.95 5.84
CA LEU A 100 -9.72 15.85 5.08
C LEU A 100 -8.94 17.01 4.42
N GLN A 101 -7.89 17.52 5.08
CA GLN A 101 -7.00 18.50 4.46
C GLN A 101 -6.26 17.93 3.25
N ARG A 102 -5.82 16.66 3.29
CA ARG A 102 -5.21 16.00 2.12
C ARG A 102 -6.20 15.85 0.97
N VAL A 103 -7.46 15.53 1.27
CA VAL A 103 -8.53 15.47 0.27
C VAL A 103 -8.75 16.86 -0.36
N GLN A 104 -8.85 17.89 0.46
CA GLN A 104 -9.01 19.28 -0.01
C GLN A 104 -7.87 19.72 -0.94
N ASN A 105 -6.65 19.32 -0.63
CA ASN A 105 -5.46 19.65 -1.43
C ASN A 105 -5.39 18.87 -2.74
N LYS A 106 -6.33 17.94 -3.00
CA LYS A 106 -6.37 17.10 -4.22
C LYS A 106 -5.00 16.48 -4.54
N GLN A 107 -4.43 15.82 -3.56
CA GLN A 107 -3.07 15.27 -3.65
C GLN A 107 -2.90 14.27 -4.81
N TYR A 108 -3.99 13.64 -5.24
CA TYR A 108 -3.96 12.59 -6.26
C TYR A 108 -4.68 13.00 -7.54
N ASN A 109 -4.09 12.63 -8.69
CA ASN A 109 -4.77 12.67 -9.98
C ASN A 109 -5.57 11.39 -10.25
N ALA A 110 -5.09 10.27 -9.72
CA ALA A 110 -5.73 8.96 -9.84
C ALA A 110 -5.45 8.12 -8.58
N ARG A 111 -6.40 7.24 -8.27
CA ARG A 111 -6.26 6.16 -7.28
C ARG A 111 -7.11 4.99 -7.77
N ASP A 112 -6.47 4.09 -8.49
CA ASP A 112 -7.14 2.96 -9.14
C ASP A 112 -7.05 1.73 -8.23
N LEU A 113 -8.20 1.25 -7.77
CA LEU A 113 -8.30 0.05 -6.94
C LEU A 113 -7.99 -1.20 -7.75
N ASP A 114 -7.17 -2.08 -7.18
CA ASP A 114 -6.79 -3.35 -7.77
C ASP A 114 -6.84 -4.47 -6.72
N SER A 115 -7.42 -5.59 -7.12
CA SER A 115 -7.44 -6.84 -6.30
C SER A 115 -8.08 -6.67 -4.93
N VAL A 116 -9.10 -5.82 -4.80
CA VAL A 116 -9.77 -5.56 -3.51
C VAL A 116 -10.60 -6.76 -3.10
N LYS A 117 -10.42 -7.16 -1.84
CA LYS A 117 -11.21 -8.18 -1.15
C LYS A 117 -11.90 -7.57 0.05
N VAL A 118 -12.97 -8.21 0.50
CA VAL A 118 -13.73 -7.79 1.67
C VAL A 118 -14.00 -8.99 2.58
N GLU A 119 -13.83 -8.78 3.87
CA GLU A 119 -14.21 -9.69 4.95
C GLU A 119 -15.29 -9.03 5.78
N MET A 120 -16.38 -9.78 6.04
CA MET A 120 -17.53 -9.29 6.80
C MET A 120 -17.56 -9.91 8.19
N HIS A 121 -17.68 -9.07 9.21
CA HIS A 121 -17.73 -9.44 10.62
C HIS A 121 -18.90 -8.74 11.34
N GLY A 122 -20.14 -9.10 10.96
CA GLY A 122 -21.34 -8.38 11.42
C GLY A 122 -21.35 -6.95 10.90
N ASP A 123 -21.41 -5.98 11.82
CA ASP A 123 -21.40 -4.54 11.50
C ASP A 123 -19.99 -3.99 11.19
N VAL A 124 -18.98 -4.84 11.10
CA VAL A 124 -17.62 -4.47 10.72
C VAL A 124 -17.25 -5.13 9.42
N ALA A 125 -16.68 -4.36 8.50
CA ALA A 125 -16.09 -4.86 7.28
C ALA A 125 -14.62 -4.47 7.20
N ILE A 126 -13.78 -5.40 6.75
CA ILE A 126 -12.37 -5.17 6.48
C ILE A 126 -12.16 -5.32 4.98
N THR A 127 -11.72 -4.27 4.32
CA THR A 127 -11.26 -4.36 2.93
C THR A 127 -9.74 -4.32 2.88
N TYR A 128 -9.17 -5.11 1.98
CA TYR A 128 -7.75 -5.10 1.73
C TYR A 128 -7.46 -5.39 0.26
N GLY A 129 -6.36 -4.85 -0.21
CA GLY A 129 -5.98 -4.99 -1.59
C GLY A 129 -4.87 -4.01 -1.96
N ARG A 130 -4.89 -3.62 -3.20
CA ARG A 130 -3.91 -2.68 -3.73
C ARG A 130 -4.63 -1.55 -4.45
N TYR A 131 -4.04 -0.39 -4.44
CA TYR A 131 -4.33 0.65 -5.42
C TYR A 131 -3.05 1.17 -6.07
N VAL A 132 -3.19 1.65 -7.29
CA VAL A 132 -2.17 2.40 -7.99
C VAL A 132 -2.59 3.86 -7.98
N ALA A 133 -1.71 4.73 -7.50
CA ALA A 133 -2.01 6.14 -7.37
C ALA A 133 -1.03 6.99 -8.18
N GLN A 134 -1.54 8.13 -8.66
CA GLN A 134 -0.70 9.17 -9.25
C GLN A 134 -0.71 10.40 -8.32
N ASN A 135 0.45 10.71 -7.76
CA ASN A 135 0.63 11.90 -6.93
C ASN A 135 0.81 13.13 -7.82
N ARG A 136 -0.08 14.11 -7.66
CA ARG A 136 -0.06 15.36 -8.43
C ARG A 136 1.19 16.20 -8.19
N MET A 137 1.75 16.14 -6.99
CA MET A 137 2.87 16.99 -6.55
C MET A 137 4.23 16.33 -6.75
N ALA A 138 4.26 15.04 -7.13
CA ALA A 138 5.53 14.35 -7.38
C ALA A 138 6.09 14.70 -8.76
N LYS A 139 7.41 14.54 -8.90
CA LYS A 139 8.07 14.63 -10.19
C LYS A 139 7.53 13.56 -11.13
N PRO A 140 7.43 13.82 -12.47
CA PRO A 140 6.84 12.87 -13.41
C PRO A 140 7.41 11.45 -13.30
N GLU A 141 8.73 11.31 -13.14
CA GLU A 141 9.43 10.03 -13.02
C GLU A 141 9.13 9.25 -11.75
N GLN A 142 8.46 9.87 -10.77
CA GLN A 142 8.08 9.28 -9.49
C GLN A 142 6.60 9.51 -9.17
N SER A 143 5.82 9.91 -10.16
CA SER A 143 4.43 10.34 -9.93
C SER A 143 3.48 9.17 -9.66
N TRP A 144 3.76 7.99 -10.21
CA TRP A 144 2.98 6.78 -9.98
C TRP A 144 3.60 5.91 -8.91
N PHE A 145 2.77 5.31 -8.06
CA PHE A 145 3.20 4.36 -7.04
C PHE A 145 2.07 3.39 -6.70
N SER A 146 2.42 2.23 -6.20
CA SER A 146 1.46 1.26 -5.68
C SER A 146 1.45 1.28 -4.17
N VAL A 147 0.28 1.00 -3.62
CA VAL A 147 0.07 0.88 -2.17
C VAL A 147 -0.75 -0.36 -1.91
N TRP A 148 -0.24 -1.24 -1.06
CA TRP A 148 -1.09 -2.21 -0.40
C TRP A 148 -1.81 -1.53 0.75
N PHE A 149 -3.09 -1.84 0.96
CA PHE A 149 -3.89 -1.24 2.01
C PHE A 149 -4.76 -2.27 2.74
N GLU A 150 -5.11 -1.92 3.94
CA GLU A 150 -6.18 -2.48 4.75
C GLU A 150 -7.04 -1.34 5.27
N ARG A 151 -8.37 -1.47 5.18
CA ARG A 151 -9.34 -0.51 5.69
C ARG A 151 -10.39 -1.19 6.52
N VAL A 152 -10.83 -0.49 7.57
CA VAL A 152 -11.91 -0.93 8.43
C VAL A 152 -13.09 0.02 8.27
N TYR A 153 -14.24 -0.57 8.05
CA TYR A 153 -15.54 0.11 8.02
C TYR A 153 -16.41 -0.42 9.13
N GLU A 154 -17.23 0.41 9.71
CA GLU A 154 -18.21 0.04 10.71
C GLU A 154 -19.59 0.57 10.31
N LYS A 155 -20.62 -0.25 10.45
CA LYS A 155 -22.01 0.13 10.19
C LYS A 155 -22.62 0.71 11.46
N ARG A 156 -22.89 2.03 11.47
CA ARG A 156 -23.55 2.74 12.55
C ARG A 156 -24.86 3.31 12.03
N ASP A 157 -25.95 3.09 12.72
CA ASP A 157 -27.30 3.55 12.33
C ASP A 157 -27.67 3.20 10.88
N GLY A 158 -27.27 2.00 10.43
CA GLY A 158 -27.53 1.51 9.08
C GLY A 158 -26.61 2.05 7.99
N HIS A 159 -25.61 2.88 8.33
CA HIS A 159 -24.67 3.48 7.37
C HIS A 159 -23.23 3.06 7.63
N TRP A 160 -22.51 2.72 6.56
CA TRP A 160 -21.09 2.44 6.64
C TRP A 160 -20.29 3.72 6.89
N LEU A 161 -19.38 3.67 7.85
CA LEU A 161 -18.41 4.71 8.15
C LEU A 161 -16.99 4.18 7.97
N TYR A 162 -16.13 5.00 7.42
CA TYR A 162 -14.71 4.77 7.28
C TYR A 162 -13.99 5.03 8.60
N VAL A 163 -13.42 3.99 9.22
CA VAL A 163 -12.89 4.04 10.60
C VAL A 163 -11.37 4.02 10.61
N SER A 164 -10.76 3.18 9.79
CA SER A 164 -9.31 3.02 9.81
C SER A 164 -8.75 2.72 8.43
N HIS A 165 -7.55 3.23 8.17
CA HIS A 165 -6.78 2.94 6.97
C HIS A 165 -5.32 2.67 7.34
N ARG A 166 -4.79 1.56 6.88
CA ARG A 166 -3.37 1.20 7.02
C ARG A 166 -2.79 0.95 5.66
N THR A 167 -1.57 1.43 5.43
CA THR A 167 -0.92 1.32 4.12
C THR A 167 0.49 0.77 4.24
N VAL A 168 0.92 0.06 3.19
CA VAL A 168 2.31 -0.27 2.93
C VAL A 168 2.66 0.25 1.54
N HIS A 169 3.61 1.17 1.48
CA HIS A 169 4.04 1.79 0.24
C HIS A 169 4.89 0.82 -0.58
N GLY A 170 4.54 0.68 -1.84
CA GLY A 170 5.34 0.02 -2.84
C GLY A 170 6.28 0.99 -3.56
N PRO A 171 6.99 0.51 -4.59
CA PRO A 171 7.91 1.34 -5.37
C PRO A 171 7.17 2.45 -6.13
N ALA A 172 7.88 3.57 -6.34
CA ALA A 172 7.45 4.61 -7.26
C ALA A 172 7.80 4.22 -8.71
N TYR A 173 7.02 4.74 -9.65
CA TYR A 173 7.16 4.47 -11.08
C TYR A 173 7.13 5.76 -11.89
N GLY A 174 7.74 5.73 -13.08
CA GLY A 174 7.66 6.81 -14.05
C GLY A 174 6.32 6.88 -14.80
N PRO A 175 6.19 7.87 -15.69
CA PRO A 175 4.94 8.14 -16.41
C PRO A 175 4.53 7.03 -17.39
N ASP A 176 5.46 6.20 -17.85
CA ASP A 176 5.24 5.19 -18.90
C ASP A 176 4.60 3.89 -18.38
N ARG A 177 4.29 3.82 -17.10
CA ARG A 177 3.63 2.65 -16.55
C ARG A 177 2.16 2.68 -16.96
N GLN A 178 1.80 1.77 -17.84
CA GLN A 178 0.40 1.47 -18.14
C GLN A 178 -0.32 1.00 -16.87
N SER A 179 -1.55 1.45 -16.71
CA SER A 179 -2.45 1.02 -15.65
C SER A 179 -2.45 -0.51 -15.54
N VAL A 180 -2.42 -1.04 -14.33
CA VAL A 180 -2.47 -2.49 -14.05
C VAL A 180 -3.82 -3.09 -14.47
N SER A 181 -4.80 -2.25 -14.79
CA SER A 181 -6.13 -2.64 -15.25
C SER A 181 -6.18 -3.28 -16.64
N ASP A 182 -5.07 -3.27 -17.38
CA ASP A 182 -5.00 -3.76 -18.76
C ASP A 182 -4.39 -5.17 -18.88
N LYS A 183 -4.35 -5.96 -17.78
CA LYS A 183 -3.89 -7.35 -17.81
C LYS A 183 -4.91 -8.31 -17.22
#